data_6973c364813c9302815009a0d14bf6bd
#
_entry.id   6973c364813c9302815009a0d14bf6bd
#
_cell.length_a   1.000
_cell.length_b   1.000
_cell.length_c   1.000
_cell.angle_alpha   90.00
_cell.angle_beta   90.00
_cell.angle_gamma   90.00
#
_symmetry.space_group_name_H-M   'P 1'
#
loop_
_entity.id
_entity.type
_entity.pdbx_description
1 polymer ?
#
loop_
_entity_poly.entity_id
_entity_poly.type
_entity_poly.pdbx_seq_one_letter_code
_entity_poly.pdbx_strand_id
1 'polypeptide(L)'
;ESGTSFMYGTSIDWVGKLVEKISRTNLEEYFRQHVSGPLGMDSTWYNVPDELEHLMVATSYRNADTSTVIKNEYQKMNPIRDFNGGGGLSSSPEDYGRFLACMLNKGTFNGVKILEESTFDLLNSPQLNNFKTTHRYVDVTDVDTKYRGDKDYFFDSHNNWTLAWAYEENSV
;
A
#
# COMPACT_ATOMS: atom_id res chain seq x y z
N GLU A 1 15.72 21.58 1.35
CA GLU A 1 15.09 22.19 0.16
C GLU A 1 14.36 21.12 -0.65
N SER A 2 13.26 21.52 -1.34
CA SER A 2 12.55 20.61 -2.24
C SER A 2 13.48 20.08 -3.33
N GLY A 3 13.44 18.74 -3.59
CA GLY A 3 14.27 18.09 -4.60
C GLY A 3 15.68 17.71 -4.14
N THR A 4 16.03 17.88 -2.86
CA THR A 4 17.37 17.55 -2.33
C THR A 4 17.41 16.26 -1.53
N SER A 5 16.26 15.78 -1.04
CA SER A 5 16.17 14.55 -0.25
C SER A 5 14.81 13.89 -0.42
N PHE A 6 14.75 12.59 -0.22
CA PHE A 6 13.51 11.83 -0.14
C PHE A 6 13.05 11.74 1.32
N MET A 7 11.76 11.92 1.54
CA MET A 7 11.12 11.68 2.83
C MET A 7 9.81 10.92 2.59
N TYR A 8 9.65 9.81 3.26
CA TYR A 8 8.37 9.09 3.26
C TYR A 8 7.33 9.86 4.06
N GLY A 9 6.12 10.00 3.54
CA GLY A 9 5.09 10.79 4.19
C GLY A 9 3.70 10.57 3.58
N THR A 10 2.81 11.52 3.78
CA THR A 10 1.37 11.45 3.43
C THR A 10 1.06 11.91 1.99
N SER A 11 2.06 12.01 1.11
CA SER A 11 1.85 12.52 -0.26
C SER A 11 0.84 11.70 -1.05
N ILE A 12 0.80 10.38 -0.85
CA ILE A 12 -0.14 9.51 -1.54
C ILE A 12 -1.59 9.73 -1.08
N ASP A 13 -1.82 10.20 0.14
CA ASP A 13 -3.15 10.58 0.62
C ASP A 13 -3.70 11.76 -0.19
N TRP A 14 -2.85 12.74 -0.50
CA TRP A 14 -3.20 13.86 -1.36
C TRP A 14 -3.49 13.43 -2.80
N VAL A 15 -2.78 12.42 -3.32
CA VAL A 15 -3.10 11.82 -4.62
C VAL A 15 -4.50 11.20 -4.58
N GLY A 16 -4.85 10.49 -3.51
CA GLY A 16 -6.20 9.97 -3.31
C GLY A 16 -7.26 11.09 -3.37
N LYS A 17 -7.04 12.19 -2.64
CA LYS A 17 -7.94 13.35 -2.68
C LYS A 17 -8.05 13.99 -4.08
N LEU A 18 -6.96 14.01 -4.83
CA LEU A 18 -6.96 14.49 -6.20
C LEU A 18 -7.80 13.58 -7.11
N VAL A 19 -7.67 12.26 -6.96
CA VAL A 19 -8.50 11.28 -7.69
C VAL A 19 -9.99 11.52 -7.39
N GLU A 20 -10.39 11.63 -6.12
CA GLU A 20 -11.78 11.93 -5.75
C GLU A 20 -12.26 13.24 -6.38
N LYS A 21 -11.44 14.28 -6.34
CA LYS A 21 -11.80 15.60 -6.89
C LYS A 21 -12.02 15.58 -8.41
N ILE A 22 -11.16 14.86 -9.14
CA ILE A 22 -11.22 14.79 -10.62
C ILE A 22 -12.33 13.86 -11.06
N SER A 23 -12.44 12.68 -10.46
CA SER A 23 -13.43 11.67 -10.81
C SER A 23 -14.85 12.03 -10.35
N ARG A 24 -14.97 12.87 -9.32
CA ARG A 24 -16.22 13.20 -8.62
C ARG A 24 -16.88 11.99 -7.96
N THR A 25 -16.08 10.98 -7.62
CA THR A 25 -16.48 9.79 -6.87
C THR A 25 -15.56 9.63 -5.67
N ASN A 26 -15.99 8.94 -4.63
CA ASN A 26 -15.11 8.62 -3.52
C ASN A 26 -14.15 7.48 -3.90
N LEU A 27 -13.07 7.29 -3.12
CA LEU A 27 -12.06 6.27 -3.43
C LEU A 27 -12.62 4.84 -3.37
N GLU A 28 -13.56 4.52 -2.50
CA GLU A 28 -14.19 3.20 -2.44
C GLU A 28 -14.85 2.86 -3.79
N GLU A 29 -15.68 3.77 -4.29
CA GLU A 29 -16.37 3.59 -5.56
C GLU A 29 -15.39 3.59 -6.74
N TYR A 30 -14.40 4.49 -6.71
CA TYR A 30 -13.38 4.57 -7.75
C TYR A 30 -12.58 3.26 -7.85
N PHE A 31 -12.08 2.73 -6.73
CA PHE A 31 -11.38 1.46 -6.72
C PHE A 31 -12.26 0.31 -7.17
N ARG A 32 -13.51 0.28 -6.72
CA ARG A 32 -14.48 -0.75 -7.12
C ARG A 32 -14.72 -0.73 -8.62
N GLN A 33 -14.86 0.45 -9.21
CA GLN A 33 -15.16 0.60 -10.63
C GLN A 33 -13.94 0.30 -11.52
N HIS A 34 -12.74 0.70 -11.10
CA HIS A 34 -11.56 0.75 -11.98
C HIS A 34 -10.47 -0.27 -11.65
N VAL A 35 -10.48 -0.85 -10.45
CA VAL A 35 -9.43 -1.76 -9.99
C VAL A 35 -10.02 -3.05 -9.47
N SER A 36 -10.64 -3.02 -8.29
CA SER A 36 -11.05 -4.23 -7.58
C SER A 36 -12.18 -4.99 -8.30
N GLY A 37 -13.18 -4.31 -8.82
CA GLY A 37 -14.26 -4.95 -9.59
C GLY A 37 -13.75 -5.63 -10.86
N PRO A 38 -13.07 -4.93 -11.77
CA PRO A 38 -12.51 -5.54 -12.97
C PRO A 38 -11.59 -6.73 -12.72
N LEU A 39 -10.82 -6.72 -11.62
CA LEU A 39 -9.93 -7.82 -11.25
C LEU A 39 -10.63 -8.95 -10.46
N GLY A 40 -11.93 -8.81 -10.13
CA GLY A 40 -12.67 -9.78 -9.31
C GLY A 40 -12.18 -9.83 -7.87
N MET A 41 -11.75 -8.71 -7.31
CA MET A 41 -11.27 -8.57 -5.94
C MET A 41 -12.44 -8.27 -5.00
N ASP A 42 -13.29 -9.28 -4.77
CA ASP A 42 -14.57 -9.10 -4.08
C ASP A 42 -14.44 -8.98 -2.55
N SER A 43 -13.27 -9.28 -2.00
CA SER A 43 -12.94 -9.14 -0.58
C SER A 43 -12.05 -7.93 -0.27
N THR A 44 -11.99 -6.94 -1.18
CA THR A 44 -11.16 -5.74 -1.00
C THR A 44 -12.02 -4.50 -0.88
N TRP A 45 -12.01 -3.87 0.31
CA TRP A 45 -12.89 -2.78 0.68
C TRP A 45 -12.24 -1.79 1.65
N TYR A 46 -12.59 -0.51 1.57
CA TYR A 46 -12.38 0.44 2.66
C TYR A 46 -13.38 0.20 3.78
N ASN A 47 -14.65 0.05 3.43
CA ASN A 47 -15.70 -0.30 4.38
C ASN A 47 -16.16 -1.72 4.09
N VAL A 48 -15.64 -2.66 4.87
CA VAL A 48 -15.96 -4.09 4.69
C VAL A 48 -17.46 -4.31 4.89
N PRO A 49 -18.16 -4.92 3.91
CA PRO A 49 -19.57 -5.25 4.05
C PRO A 49 -19.84 -6.20 5.22
N ASP A 50 -21.02 -6.08 5.84
CA ASP A 50 -21.39 -6.88 7.02
C ASP A 50 -21.29 -8.39 6.77
N GLU A 51 -21.63 -8.84 5.56
CA GLU A 51 -21.52 -10.24 5.15
C GLU A 51 -20.10 -10.79 5.10
N LEU A 52 -19.10 -9.93 4.98
CA LEU A 52 -17.68 -10.30 4.98
C LEU A 52 -17.00 -10.06 6.32
N GLU A 53 -17.67 -9.44 7.28
CA GLU A 53 -17.09 -9.08 8.57
C GLU A 53 -16.52 -10.29 9.32
N HIS A 54 -17.17 -11.44 9.21
CA HIS A 54 -16.75 -12.68 9.85
C HIS A 54 -15.39 -13.22 9.34
N LEU A 55 -14.91 -12.72 8.19
CA LEU A 55 -13.62 -13.06 7.61
C LEU A 55 -12.47 -12.14 8.10
N MET A 56 -12.82 -11.09 8.82
CA MET A 56 -11.83 -10.14 9.31
C MET A 56 -10.92 -10.75 10.36
N VAL A 57 -9.62 -10.57 10.19
CA VAL A 57 -8.61 -11.05 11.13
C VAL A 57 -8.35 -9.99 12.18
N ALA A 58 -8.38 -10.41 13.45
CA ALA A 58 -8.03 -9.51 14.56
C ALA A 58 -6.54 -9.14 14.52
N THR A 59 -6.25 -7.88 14.81
CA THR A 59 -4.89 -7.41 14.96
C THR A 59 -4.24 -8.05 16.17
N SER A 60 -2.99 -8.47 16.02
CA SER A 60 -2.16 -8.95 17.12
C SER A 60 -1.04 -7.96 17.37
N TYR A 61 -0.56 -7.89 18.59
CA TYR A 61 0.59 -7.10 18.95
C TYR A 61 1.59 -7.90 19.79
N ARG A 62 2.85 -7.50 19.70
CA ARG A 62 3.91 -8.14 20.45
C ARG A 62 3.94 -7.62 21.87
N ASN A 63 4.12 -8.51 22.85
CA ASN A 63 4.31 -8.10 24.23
C ASN A 63 5.66 -7.38 24.40
N ALA A 64 5.80 -6.58 25.47
CA ALA A 64 7.00 -5.80 25.76
C ALA A 64 8.27 -6.66 25.89
N ASP A 65 8.14 -7.92 26.30
CA ASP A 65 9.24 -8.89 26.37
C ASP A 65 9.59 -9.52 25.00
N THR A 66 8.84 -9.18 23.94
CA THR A 66 8.98 -9.66 22.57
C THR A 66 8.86 -11.18 22.37
N SER A 67 8.68 -11.95 23.43
CA SER A 67 8.62 -13.42 23.39
C SER A 67 7.23 -13.96 23.08
N THR A 68 6.19 -13.15 23.33
CA THR A 68 4.80 -13.56 23.15
C THR A 68 4.02 -12.60 22.24
N VAL A 69 3.10 -13.17 21.48
CA VAL A 69 2.16 -12.40 20.65
C VAL A 69 0.80 -12.42 21.35
N ILE A 70 0.26 -11.23 21.60
CA ILE A 70 -1.06 -11.06 22.19
C ILE A 70 -2.05 -10.83 21.05
N LYS A 71 -3.04 -11.72 20.96
CA LYS A 71 -4.14 -11.60 20.01
C LYS A 71 -5.21 -10.69 20.60
N ASN A 72 -5.57 -9.65 19.86
CA ASN A 72 -6.76 -8.86 20.17
C ASN A 72 -8.03 -9.59 19.69
N GLU A 73 -9.15 -9.27 20.32
CA GLU A 73 -10.45 -9.56 19.72
C GLU A 73 -10.69 -8.60 18.56
N TYR A 74 -11.30 -9.11 17.49
CA TYR A 74 -11.71 -8.25 16.39
C TYR A 74 -12.78 -7.27 16.90
N GLN A 75 -12.58 -6.00 16.59
CA GLN A 75 -13.56 -4.96 16.85
C GLN A 75 -13.93 -4.30 15.53
N LYS A 76 -15.22 -4.25 15.24
CA LYS A 76 -15.73 -3.56 14.07
C LYS A 76 -15.34 -2.09 14.12
N MET A 77 -14.68 -1.64 13.09
CA MET A 77 -14.34 -0.23 12.95
C MET A 77 -15.56 0.59 12.53
N ASN A 78 -15.61 1.85 12.97
CA ASN A 78 -16.58 2.78 12.43
C ASN A 78 -16.36 2.96 10.91
N PRO A 79 -17.44 3.14 10.14
CA PRO A 79 -17.32 3.36 8.70
C PRO A 79 -16.41 4.55 8.39
N ILE A 80 -15.46 4.33 7.50
CA ILE A 80 -14.56 5.37 6.98
C ILE A 80 -15.38 6.28 6.08
N ARG A 81 -15.31 7.59 6.33
CA ARG A 81 -15.98 8.61 5.52
C ARG A 81 -15.01 9.47 4.75
N ASP A 82 -13.77 9.52 5.22
CA ASP A 82 -12.68 10.28 4.61
C ASP A 82 -11.59 9.29 4.18
N PHE A 83 -11.61 8.91 2.92
CA PHE A 83 -10.74 7.87 2.38
C PHE A 83 -9.33 8.40 2.13
N ASN A 84 -8.33 7.63 2.49
CA ASN A 84 -6.92 7.97 2.32
C ASN A 84 -6.30 7.12 1.19
N GLY A 85 -5.49 7.75 0.35
CA GLY A 85 -4.77 7.05 -0.72
C GLY A 85 -3.63 6.16 -0.21
N GLY A 86 -3.12 6.45 0.98
CA GLY A 86 -2.00 5.74 1.59
C GLY A 86 -2.36 4.55 2.47
N GLY A 87 -3.67 4.27 2.68
CA GLY A 87 -4.09 3.16 3.51
C GLY A 87 -5.58 3.07 3.74
N GLY A 88 -5.99 2.08 4.54
CA GLY A 88 -7.39 1.89 4.94
C GLY A 88 -8.12 0.77 4.22
N LEU A 89 -7.56 0.18 3.16
CA LEU A 89 -8.14 -1.00 2.51
C LEU A 89 -7.92 -2.26 3.36
N SER A 90 -8.99 -3.02 3.51
CA SER A 90 -8.94 -4.42 3.93
C SER A 90 -9.00 -5.30 2.70
N SER A 91 -8.23 -6.38 2.66
CA SER A 91 -8.17 -7.28 1.50
C SER A 91 -7.89 -8.71 1.92
N SER A 92 -8.13 -9.65 1.03
CA SER A 92 -7.71 -11.04 1.19
C SER A 92 -6.39 -11.31 0.47
N PRO A 93 -5.62 -12.34 0.89
CA PRO A 93 -4.42 -12.75 0.17
C PRO A 93 -4.69 -13.11 -1.30
N GLU A 94 -5.84 -13.69 -1.59
CA GLU A 94 -6.26 -14.04 -2.94
C GLU A 94 -6.47 -12.80 -3.81
N ASP A 95 -7.22 -11.82 -3.32
CA ASP A 95 -7.46 -10.57 -4.04
C ASP A 95 -6.16 -9.80 -4.29
N TYR A 96 -5.33 -9.69 -3.26
CA TYR A 96 -4.03 -9.04 -3.42
C TYR A 96 -3.14 -9.80 -4.40
N GLY A 97 -3.19 -11.14 -4.41
CA GLY A 97 -2.52 -11.97 -5.40
C GLY A 97 -2.97 -11.69 -6.83
N ARG A 98 -4.27 -11.45 -7.06
CA ARG A 98 -4.81 -11.04 -8.37
C ARG A 98 -4.25 -9.69 -8.81
N PHE A 99 -4.20 -8.72 -7.90
CA PHE A 99 -3.60 -7.43 -8.16
C PHE A 99 -2.11 -7.56 -8.52
N LEU A 100 -1.33 -8.32 -7.75
CA LEU A 100 0.09 -8.56 -8.04
C LEU A 100 0.29 -9.27 -9.38
N ALA A 101 -0.53 -10.27 -9.71
CA ALA A 101 -0.49 -10.95 -11.00
C ALA A 101 -0.79 -9.99 -12.15
N CYS A 102 -1.75 -9.07 -11.97
CA CYS A 102 -2.02 -8.00 -12.92
C CYS A 102 -0.80 -7.10 -13.13
N MET A 103 -0.15 -6.69 -12.04
CA MET A 103 1.06 -5.86 -12.11
C MET A 103 2.22 -6.59 -12.78
N LEU A 104 2.47 -7.85 -12.44
CA LEU A 104 3.51 -8.66 -13.08
C LEU A 104 3.26 -8.86 -14.60
N ASN A 105 2.01 -8.83 -15.01
CA ASN A 105 1.61 -8.89 -16.42
C ASN A 105 1.28 -7.48 -16.99
N LYS A 106 2.02 -6.47 -16.55
CA LYS A 106 2.01 -5.10 -17.07
C LYS A 106 0.61 -4.47 -17.16
N GLY A 107 -0.18 -4.66 -16.11
CA GLY A 107 -1.51 -4.05 -15.97
C GLY A 107 -2.66 -4.85 -16.56
N THR A 108 -2.44 -6.12 -16.92
CA THR A 108 -3.49 -7.01 -17.46
C THR A 108 -3.62 -8.29 -16.63
N PHE A 109 -4.84 -8.72 -16.34
CA PHE A 109 -5.12 -9.99 -15.66
C PHE A 109 -6.35 -10.65 -16.27
N ASN A 110 -6.24 -11.93 -16.65
CA ASN A 110 -7.32 -12.71 -17.26
C ASN A 110 -8.04 -11.99 -18.42
N GLY A 111 -7.30 -11.27 -19.25
CA GLY A 111 -7.84 -10.50 -20.37
C GLY A 111 -8.44 -9.14 -20.00
N VAL A 112 -8.48 -8.80 -18.72
CA VAL A 112 -8.91 -7.48 -18.23
C VAL A 112 -7.69 -6.58 -18.07
N LYS A 113 -7.70 -5.44 -18.74
CA LYS A 113 -6.64 -4.44 -18.65
C LYS A 113 -7.10 -3.28 -17.76
N ILE A 114 -6.33 -2.99 -16.71
CA ILE A 114 -6.55 -1.83 -15.83
C ILE A 114 -5.50 -0.73 -16.00
N LEU A 115 -4.34 -1.05 -16.60
CA LEU A 115 -3.28 -0.10 -16.90
C LEU A 115 -2.73 -0.32 -18.31
N GLU A 116 -2.33 0.76 -18.98
CA GLU A 116 -1.52 0.67 -20.17
C GLU A 116 -0.08 0.25 -19.82
N GLU A 117 0.55 -0.53 -20.71
CA GLU A 117 1.94 -1.00 -20.49
C GLU A 117 2.91 0.17 -20.29
N SER A 118 2.76 1.25 -21.03
CA SER A 118 3.57 2.46 -20.87
C SER A 118 3.39 3.11 -19.49
N THR A 119 2.20 3.06 -18.92
CA THR A 119 1.93 3.55 -17.56
C THR A 119 2.57 2.62 -16.53
N PHE A 120 2.49 1.30 -16.74
CA PHE A 120 3.18 0.34 -15.89
C PHE A 120 4.70 0.56 -15.88
N ASP A 121 5.31 0.74 -17.04
CA ASP A 121 6.75 0.97 -17.16
C ASP A 121 7.17 2.26 -16.42
N LEU A 122 6.35 3.33 -16.52
CA LEU A 122 6.56 4.56 -15.77
C LEU A 122 6.45 4.33 -14.25
N LEU A 123 5.42 3.61 -13.81
CA LEU A 123 5.21 3.31 -12.39
C LEU A 123 6.37 2.52 -11.77
N ASN A 124 7.04 1.68 -12.56
CA ASN A 124 8.12 0.81 -12.10
C ASN A 124 9.52 1.38 -12.36
N SER A 125 9.63 2.55 -12.97
CA SER A 125 10.94 3.19 -13.18
C SER A 125 11.48 3.78 -11.87
N PRO A 126 12.77 3.57 -11.53
CA PRO A 126 13.42 4.18 -10.36
C PRO A 126 13.38 5.70 -10.43
N GLN A 127 12.98 6.34 -9.33
CA GLN A 127 12.78 7.80 -9.28
C GLN A 127 13.87 8.55 -8.51
N LEU A 128 14.66 7.87 -7.66
CA LEU A 128 15.60 8.52 -6.78
C LEU A 128 17.04 8.50 -7.29
N ASN A 129 17.27 8.20 -8.58
CA ASN A 129 18.61 8.09 -9.16
C ASN A 129 19.43 9.37 -9.09
N ASN A 130 18.79 10.53 -9.05
CA ASN A 130 19.43 11.84 -8.99
C ASN A 130 19.69 12.31 -7.55
N PHE A 131 19.22 11.58 -6.55
CA PHE A 131 19.47 11.93 -5.15
C PHE A 131 20.79 11.32 -4.69
N LYS A 132 21.81 12.15 -4.53
CA LYS A 132 23.13 11.75 -4.01
C LYS A 132 23.12 11.46 -2.50
N THR A 133 21.98 11.34 -1.88
CA THR A 133 21.89 11.32 -0.43
C THR A 133 21.76 9.91 0.14
N THR A 134 22.41 9.71 1.26
CA THR A 134 22.32 8.55 2.13
C THR A 134 20.92 8.37 2.78
N HIS A 135 19.98 9.27 2.51
CA HIS A 135 18.63 9.28 3.10
C HIS A 135 17.60 8.73 2.12
N ARG A 136 17.77 7.47 1.70
CA ARG A 136 16.80 6.74 0.87
C ARG A 136 15.93 5.79 1.71
N TYR A 137 16.04 5.83 3.01
CA TYR A 137 15.31 4.96 3.92
C TYR A 137 14.18 5.69 4.64
N VAL A 138 13.21 4.92 5.07
CA VAL A 138 12.16 5.40 5.96
C VAL A 138 12.69 5.34 7.39
N ASP A 139 12.78 6.48 8.06
CA ASP A 139 13.07 6.50 9.49
C ASP A 139 11.79 6.13 10.24
N VAL A 140 11.81 4.96 10.85
CA VAL A 140 10.69 4.41 11.65
C VAL A 140 11.04 4.36 13.14
N THR A 141 12.05 5.10 13.56
CA THR A 141 12.51 5.08 14.97
C THR A 141 11.43 5.53 15.95
N ASP A 142 10.52 6.40 15.53
CA ASP A 142 9.42 6.90 16.35
C ASP A 142 8.22 5.94 16.44
N VAL A 143 8.23 4.86 15.67
CA VAL A 143 7.14 3.88 15.74
C VAL A 143 7.30 3.03 16.99
N ASP A 144 6.23 2.94 17.79
CA ASP A 144 6.19 2.09 18.96
C ASP A 144 6.61 0.64 18.63
N THR A 145 7.64 0.13 19.28
CA THR A 145 8.19 -1.21 19.08
C THR A 145 7.15 -2.33 19.27
N LYS A 146 6.04 -2.02 19.94
CA LYS A 146 4.88 -2.91 20.05
C LYS A 146 4.27 -3.27 18.70
N TYR A 147 4.36 -2.39 17.72
CA TYR A 147 3.73 -2.54 16.40
C TYR A 147 4.72 -2.80 15.27
N ARG A 148 6.01 -2.57 15.50
CA ARG A 148 7.06 -2.88 14.55
C ARG A 148 7.89 -4.09 14.99
N GLY A 149 8.55 -4.74 14.06
CA GLY A 149 9.64 -5.69 14.36
C GLY A 149 10.87 -4.96 14.89
N ASP A 150 11.82 -5.73 15.46
CA ASP A 150 13.07 -5.20 16.02
C ASP A 150 14.06 -4.69 14.97
N LYS A 151 13.67 -4.64 13.72
CA LYS A 151 14.56 -4.30 12.59
C LYS A 151 13.92 -3.23 11.73
N ASP A 152 14.75 -2.30 11.28
CA ASP A 152 14.35 -1.32 10.27
C ASP A 152 13.86 -2.04 9.01
N TYR A 153 12.80 -1.52 8.42
CA TYR A 153 12.16 -2.14 7.26
C TYR A 153 13.05 -2.11 6.00
N PHE A 154 14.08 -1.28 6.01
CA PHE A 154 14.98 -1.09 4.89
C PHE A 154 16.42 -1.16 5.39
N PHE A 155 17.00 -2.35 5.24
CA PHE A 155 18.40 -2.59 5.60
C PHE A 155 19.35 -1.87 4.64
N ASP A 156 20.64 -1.87 4.96
CA ASP A 156 21.80 -1.33 4.24
C ASP A 156 21.88 -1.64 2.72
N SER A 157 20.77 -2.02 2.12
CA SER A 157 20.65 -2.26 0.69
C SER A 157 20.52 -0.94 -0.08
N HIS A 158 20.96 -0.93 -1.30
CA HIS A 158 20.78 0.17 -2.23
C HIS A 158 19.29 0.29 -2.60
N ASN A 159 18.52 0.92 -1.70
CA ASN A 159 17.09 1.09 -1.89
C ASN A 159 16.79 2.31 -2.75
N ASN A 160 15.86 2.14 -3.64
CA ASN A 160 15.28 3.20 -4.46
C ASN A 160 13.77 3.16 -4.31
N TRP A 161 13.10 4.12 -4.89
CA TRP A 161 11.65 4.17 -4.99
C TRP A 161 11.25 4.36 -6.45
N THR A 162 10.24 3.64 -6.83
CA THR A 162 9.46 3.90 -8.04
C THR A 162 8.28 4.82 -7.68
N LEU A 163 7.40 5.12 -8.61
CA LEU A 163 6.17 5.84 -8.29
C LEU A 163 5.19 5.00 -7.46
N ALA A 164 5.35 3.68 -7.45
CA ALA A 164 4.40 2.76 -6.81
C ALA A 164 5.02 1.92 -5.68
N TRP A 165 6.35 1.62 -5.72
CA TRP A 165 6.96 0.60 -4.88
C TRP A 165 8.29 1.05 -4.29
N ALA A 166 8.61 0.50 -3.12
CA ALA A 166 10.00 0.41 -2.70
C ALA A 166 10.73 -0.57 -3.64
N TYR A 167 11.91 -0.18 -4.11
CA TYR A 167 12.69 -0.92 -5.09
C TYR A 167 14.08 -1.20 -4.54
N GLU A 168 14.50 -2.46 -4.57
CA GLU A 168 15.84 -2.86 -4.22
C GLU A 168 16.71 -2.88 -5.48
N GLU A 169 17.74 -2.04 -5.50
CA GLU A 169 18.75 -2.07 -6.56
C GLU A 169 19.69 -3.23 -6.30
N ASN A 170 19.75 -4.18 -7.21
CA ASN A 170 20.76 -5.24 -7.14
C ASN A 170 22.14 -4.60 -7.14
N SER A 171 22.89 -4.82 -6.06
CA SER A 171 24.33 -4.58 -6.05
C SER A 171 24.96 -5.59 -7.02
N VAL A 172 25.35 -5.10 -8.18
CA VAL A 172 26.19 -5.85 -9.11
C VAL A 172 27.62 -5.89 -8.57
#